data_28d1ae152ce8f388c19a71810091d9d7
#
_entry.id   28d1ae152ce8f388c19a71810091d9d7
#
_cell.length_a   1.000
_cell.length_b   1.000
_cell.length_c   1.000
_cell.angle_alpha   90.00
_cell.angle_beta   90.00
_cell.angle_gamma   90.00
#
_symmetry.space_group_name_H-M   'P 1'
#
loop_
_entity.id
_entity.type
_entity.pdbx_description
1 polymer ?
#
loop_
_entity_poly.entity_id
_entity_poly.type
_entity_poly.pdbx_seq_one_letter_code
_entity_poly.pdbx_strand_id
1 'polypeptide(L)'
;MLSLVVPCYNEEGNVEKFFSEVCRVFKGKVEDYELVFVNDGSRDLTYQRLKAIHAASPSNVQVLSFSRNFGKESAIYAGLSHAKGDLVCLIDADLQQRPEVVLEMLDVINSKPDLDCVTAYQEKRKEGKIMSAFKSLFYKIINKVSDVKFVNAASDFRLMRRNMVDAILQMTEFHRFSKGIFSYVGFNTEYIPYIVAERESGESKWGFRKLFKYAMEGILSFSTAPLKISTYIGFTSSLISLIYLIVVVVQKLFFGIPVHGFATLAVIILFVGGIQLFCLGVVGNYIAKMYVQTKRRPIYILRDYLDSDPDKVPVPLPSGADTVADAEIKEE
;
A
#
# COMPACT_ATOMS: atom_id res chain seq x y z
N MET A 1 -17.14 20.13 -1.88
CA MET A 1 -15.70 20.48 -1.77
C MET A 1 -14.83 19.33 -2.28
N LEU A 2 -13.72 19.60 -2.99
CA LEU A 2 -12.74 18.65 -3.45
C LEU A 2 -11.44 18.74 -2.63
N SER A 3 -10.91 17.65 -2.09
CA SER A 3 -9.58 17.62 -1.47
C SER A 3 -8.57 16.92 -2.38
N LEU A 4 -7.42 17.55 -2.61
CA LEU A 4 -6.28 16.95 -3.30
C LEU A 4 -5.23 16.55 -2.26
N VAL A 5 -5.05 15.25 -2.04
CA VAL A 5 -4.03 14.69 -1.14
C VAL A 5 -2.74 14.47 -1.93
N VAL A 6 -1.66 15.15 -1.51
CA VAL A 6 -0.40 15.20 -2.24
C VAL A 6 0.76 14.76 -1.33
N PRO A 7 1.15 13.46 -1.34
CA PRO A 7 2.32 12.99 -0.63
C PRO A 7 3.61 13.54 -1.25
N CYS A 8 4.52 14.10 -0.42
CA CYS A 8 5.77 14.70 -0.86
C CYS A 8 6.97 14.14 -0.08
N TYR A 9 8.03 13.72 -0.78
CA TYR A 9 9.30 13.35 -0.17
C TYR A 9 10.47 13.72 -1.07
N ASN A 10 11.23 14.75 -0.70
CA ASN A 10 12.31 15.34 -1.50
C ASN A 10 11.81 15.77 -2.89
N GLU A 11 10.81 16.64 -2.89
CA GLU A 11 10.12 17.17 -4.07
C GLU A 11 10.31 18.70 -4.21
N GLU A 12 11.43 19.25 -3.72
CA GLU A 12 11.69 20.69 -3.73
C GLU A 12 11.57 21.33 -5.14
N GLY A 13 11.92 20.58 -6.20
CA GLY A 13 11.81 21.06 -7.58
C GLY A 13 10.40 21.04 -8.16
N ASN A 14 9.45 20.35 -7.51
CA ASN A 14 8.15 20.02 -8.08
C ASN A 14 6.96 20.69 -7.37
N VAL A 15 7.02 20.88 -6.03
CA VAL A 15 5.86 21.33 -5.25
C VAL A 15 5.29 22.68 -5.68
N GLU A 16 6.13 23.66 -6.02
CA GLU A 16 5.69 24.98 -6.47
C GLU A 16 5.08 24.93 -7.87
N LYS A 17 5.68 24.14 -8.75
CA LYS A 17 5.16 23.92 -10.12
C LYS A 17 3.81 23.21 -10.06
N PHE A 18 3.71 22.17 -9.23
CA PHE A 18 2.47 21.43 -9.02
C PHE A 18 1.36 22.36 -8.50
N PHE A 19 1.64 23.16 -7.48
CA PHE A 19 0.69 24.14 -6.96
C PHE A 19 0.21 25.12 -8.04
N SER A 20 1.15 25.70 -8.79
CA SER A 20 0.85 26.65 -9.87
C SER A 20 0.01 26.01 -10.97
N GLU A 21 0.29 24.74 -11.30
CA GLU A 21 -0.43 24.00 -12.35
C GLU A 21 -1.85 23.67 -11.89
N VAL A 22 -2.05 23.24 -10.63
CA VAL A 22 -3.40 23.03 -10.08
C VAL A 22 -4.20 24.34 -10.11
N CYS A 23 -3.62 25.46 -9.65
CA CYS A 23 -4.28 26.77 -9.70
C CYS A 23 -4.66 27.15 -11.12
N ARG A 24 -3.78 26.91 -12.11
CA ARG A 24 -4.04 27.20 -13.53
C ARG A 24 -5.21 26.37 -14.08
N VAL A 25 -5.20 25.07 -13.81
CA VAL A 25 -6.16 24.10 -14.38
C VAL A 25 -7.54 24.27 -13.74
N PHE A 26 -7.59 24.55 -12.43
CA PHE A 26 -8.86 24.63 -11.68
C PHE A 26 -9.53 26.01 -11.80
N LYS A 27 -8.80 27.04 -12.22
CA LYS A 27 -9.34 28.40 -12.35
C LYS A 27 -10.62 28.43 -13.21
N GLY A 28 -11.74 28.85 -12.57
CA GLY A 28 -13.06 28.93 -13.21
C GLY A 28 -13.72 27.58 -13.53
N LYS A 29 -13.15 26.46 -13.05
CA LYS A 29 -13.71 25.11 -13.24
C LYS A 29 -14.04 24.41 -11.93
N VAL A 30 -13.19 24.60 -10.90
CA VAL A 30 -13.41 24.06 -9.55
C VAL A 30 -13.18 25.20 -8.58
N GLU A 31 -14.26 25.69 -7.97
CA GLU A 31 -14.20 26.86 -7.07
C GLU A 31 -13.89 26.45 -5.63
N ASP A 32 -14.43 25.31 -5.18
CA ASP A 32 -14.34 24.81 -3.81
C ASP A 32 -13.39 23.60 -3.73
N TYR A 33 -12.11 23.87 -3.45
CA TYR A 33 -11.08 22.84 -3.30
C TYR A 33 -10.04 23.19 -2.26
N GLU A 34 -9.39 22.17 -1.72
CA GLU A 34 -8.21 22.27 -0.86
C GLU A 34 -7.09 21.36 -1.34
N LEU A 35 -5.86 21.75 -1.01
CA LEU A 35 -4.63 20.98 -1.21
C LEU A 35 -4.09 20.53 0.15
N VAL A 36 -3.99 19.23 0.37
CA VAL A 36 -3.43 18.62 1.57
C VAL A 36 -2.06 18.05 1.24
N PHE A 37 -1.03 18.86 1.40
CA PHE A 37 0.35 18.42 1.22
C PHE A 37 0.84 17.66 2.45
N VAL A 38 1.42 16.49 2.22
CA VAL A 38 2.00 15.68 3.30
C VAL A 38 3.50 15.51 3.07
N ASN A 39 4.30 16.26 3.81
CA ASN A 39 5.75 16.15 3.80
C ASN A 39 6.22 14.96 4.65
N ASP A 40 6.64 13.89 4.01
CA ASP A 40 7.12 12.66 4.65
C ASP A 40 8.58 12.79 5.15
N GLY A 41 8.84 13.81 5.97
CA GLY A 41 10.15 14.03 6.58
C GLY A 41 11.27 14.29 5.56
N SER A 42 11.03 15.13 4.56
CA SER A 42 12.03 15.52 3.54
C SER A 42 13.29 16.12 4.15
N ARG A 43 14.42 15.95 3.47
CA ARG A 43 15.74 16.44 3.89
C ARG A 43 16.21 17.63 3.07
N ASP A 44 15.51 17.95 1.99
CA ASP A 44 15.71 19.08 1.08
C ASP A 44 14.82 20.28 1.47
N LEU A 45 14.66 21.24 0.56
CA LEU A 45 13.85 22.44 0.79
C LEU A 45 12.34 22.22 0.60
N THR A 46 11.86 21.00 0.43
CA THR A 46 10.43 20.70 0.20
C THR A 46 9.55 21.34 1.27
N TYR A 47 9.86 21.16 2.55
CA TYR A 47 9.06 21.70 3.63
C TYR A 47 9.02 23.24 3.65
N GLN A 48 10.16 23.88 3.40
CA GLN A 48 10.25 25.34 3.34
C GLN A 48 9.40 25.91 2.21
N ARG A 49 9.40 25.26 1.04
CA ARG A 49 8.56 25.66 -0.10
C ARG A 49 7.08 25.44 0.17
N LEU A 50 6.70 24.33 0.81
CA LEU A 50 5.31 24.08 1.23
C LEU A 50 4.82 25.14 2.24
N LYS A 51 5.66 25.56 3.18
CA LYS A 51 5.33 26.69 4.09
C LYS A 51 5.07 27.99 3.33
N ALA A 52 5.88 28.29 2.32
CA ALA A 52 5.69 29.48 1.49
C ALA A 52 4.39 29.42 0.69
N ILE A 53 4.07 28.24 0.12
CA ILE A 53 2.80 27.99 -0.60
C ILE A 53 1.61 28.20 0.35
N HIS A 54 1.66 27.62 1.56
CA HIS A 54 0.61 27.80 2.56
C HIS A 54 0.45 29.27 2.96
N ALA A 55 1.53 29.99 3.20
CA ALA A 55 1.48 31.42 3.55
C ALA A 55 0.85 32.28 2.45
N ALA A 56 1.01 31.89 1.17
CA ALA A 56 0.41 32.58 0.05
C ALA A 56 -1.10 32.23 -0.15
N SER A 57 -1.54 31.08 0.33
CA SER A 57 -2.93 30.57 0.15
C SER A 57 -3.41 29.79 1.36
N PRO A 58 -3.51 30.41 2.55
CA PRO A 58 -3.78 29.67 3.80
C PRO A 58 -5.18 29.05 3.84
N SER A 59 -6.16 29.63 3.14
CA SER A 59 -7.54 29.12 3.11
C SER A 59 -7.68 27.78 2.35
N ASN A 60 -6.80 27.51 1.39
CA ASN A 60 -6.95 26.38 0.47
C ASN A 60 -5.79 25.37 0.56
N VAL A 61 -4.78 25.61 1.40
CA VAL A 61 -3.61 24.75 1.50
C VAL A 61 -3.38 24.34 2.95
N GLN A 62 -3.37 23.03 3.18
CA GLN A 62 -2.92 22.43 4.43
C GLN A 62 -1.55 21.78 4.23
N VAL A 63 -0.71 21.82 5.24
CA VAL A 63 0.61 21.16 5.22
C VAL A 63 0.80 20.32 6.49
N LEU A 64 0.92 19.01 6.29
CA LEU A 64 1.33 18.08 7.34
C LEU A 64 2.81 17.76 7.17
N SER A 65 3.61 17.91 8.22
CA SER A 65 5.03 17.56 8.17
C SER A 65 5.36 16.51 9.21
N PHE A 66 5.90 15.38 8.79
CA PHE A 66 6.28 14.28 9.67
C PHE A 66 7.61 14.55 10.39
N SER A 67 7.76 13.95 11.58
CA SER A 67 8.99 14.05 12.38
C SER A 67 10.19 13.34 11.71
N ARG A 68 9.93 12.35 10.84
CA ARG A 68 10.89 11.61 10.02
C ARG A 68 10.18 11.01 8.82
N ASN A 69 10.91 10.36 7.92
CA ASN A 69 10.29 9.55 6.86
C ASN A 69 9.60 8.32 7.45
N PHE A 70 8.28 8.20 7.23
CA PHE A 70 7.42 7.07 7.59
C PHE A 70 6.97 6.27 6.36
N GLY A 71 7.21 6.79 5.16
CA GLY A 71 6.86 6.17 3.88
C GLY A 71 5.59 6.69 3.24
N LYS A 72 5.49 6.54 1.90
CA LYS A 72 4.37 7.04 1.08
C LYS A 72 3.01 6.57 1.60
N GLU A 73 2.91 5.33 2.04
CA GLU A 73 1.66 4.75 2.56
C GLU A 73 1.15 5.50 3.80
N SER A 74 2.06 5.88 4.71
CA SER A 74 1.73 6.68 5.88
C SER A 74 1.32 8.10 5.48
N ALA A 75 1.97 8.69 4.47
CA ALA A 75 1.62 10.01 3.96
C ALA A 75 0.24 10.02 3.30
N ILE A 76 -0.10 8.99 2.54
CA ILE A 76 -1.45 8.80 1.98
C ILE A 76 -2.48 8.75 3.11
N TYR A 77 -2.26 7.90 4.13
CA TYR A 77 -3.19 7.78 5.25
C TYR A 77 -3.38 9.10 5.99
N ALA A 78 -2.30 9.82 6.28
CA ALA A 78 -2.36 11.12 6.94
C ALA A 78 -3.13 12.14 6.10
N GLY A 79 -2.86 12.23 4.80
CA GLY A 79 -3.57 13.12 3.90
C GLY A 79 -5.06 12.82 3.82
N LEU A 80 -5.45 11.55 3.70
CA LEU A 80 -6.85 11.12 3.70
C LEU A 80 -7.55 11.46 5.02
N SER A 81 -6.87 11.31 6.18
CA SER A 81 -7.46 11.60 7.50
C SER A 81 -7.67 13.10 7.76
N HIS A 82 -6.93 13.98 7.08
CA HIS A 82 -7.06 15.44 7.23
C HIS A 82 -7.84 16.10 6.09
N ALA A 83 -8.09 15.39 4.99
CA ALA A 83 -8.90 15.86 3.89
C ALA A 83 -10.35 16.10 4.33
N LYS A 84 -10.91 17.29 4.02
CA LYS A 84 -12.24 17.74 4.46
C LYS A 84 -13.34 17.58 3.38
N GLY A 85 -12.95 17.41 2.11
CA GLY A 85 -13.85 17.37 0.97
C GLY A 85 -14.74 16.12 0.90
N ASP A 86 -15.89 16.26 0.25
CA ASP A 86 -16.80 15.15 -0.08
C ASP A 86 -16.20 14.21 -1.14
N LEU A 87 -15.36 14.79 -1.98
CA LEU A 87 -14.54 14.10 -2.97
C LEU A 87 -13.08 14.28 -2.60
N VAL A 88 -12.31 13.19 -2.59
CA VAL A 88 -10.89 13.20 -2.24
C VAL A 88 -10.08 12.56 -3.36
N CYS A 89 -9.16 13.33 -3.91
CA CYS A 89 -8.26 12.88 -4.97
C CYS A 89 -6.85 12.65 -4.40
N LEU A 90 -6.28 11.49 -4.65
CA LEU A 90 -4.89 11.19 -4.38
C LEU A 90 -4.06 11.40 -5.64
N ILE A 91 -3.08 12.30 -5.61
CA ILE A 91 -2.24 12.69 -6.74
C ILE A 91 -0.79 12.90 -6.29
N ASP A 92 0.19 12.47 -7.12
CA ASP A 92 1.62 12.65 -6.83
C ASP A 92 2.11 14.06 -7.26
N ALA A 93 3.07 14.63 -6.52
CA ALA A 93 3.59 15.98 -6.75
C ALA A 93 4.50 16.12 -7.99
N ASP A 94 4.90 15.02 -8.63
CA ASP A 94 5.92 14.98 -9.70
C ASP A 94 5.40 15.35 -11.10
N LEU A 95 4.15 15.80 -11.21
CA LEU A 95 3.46 16.20 -12.45
C LEU A 95 3.36 15.08 -13.52
N GLN A 96 3.73 13.85 -13.20
CA GLN A 96 3.46 12.71 -14.09
C GLN A 96 1.95 12.43 -14.21
N GLN A 97 1.23 12.77 -13.16
CA GLN A 97 -0.23 12.76 -13.06
C GLN A 97 -0.73 14.18 -13.22
N ARG A 98 -1.30 14.48 -14.39
CA ARG A 98 -1.70 15.85 -14.71
C ARG A 98 -2.99 16.25 -13.98
N PRO A 99 -3.07 17.48 -13.41
CA PRO A 99 -4.30 17.97 -12.78
C PRO A 99 -5.53 18.00 -13.71
N GLU A 100 -5.35 18.07 -15.04
CA GLU A 100 -6.45 17.98 -16.00
C GLU A 100 -7.23 16.67 -15.90
N VAL A 101 -6.54 15.55 -15.60
CA VAL A 101 -7.18 14.23 -15.43
C VAL A 101 -8.12 14.23 -14.22
N VAL A 102 -7.87 15.08 -13.22
CA VAL A 102 -8.79 15.23 -12.07
C VAL A 102 -10.14 15.79 -12.54
N LEU A 103 -10.15 16.70 -13.52
CA LEU A 103 -11.39 17.23 -14.11
C LEU A 103 -12.18 16.12 -14.83
N GLU A 104 -11.46 15.27 -15.59
CA GLU A 104 -12.08 14.11 -16.24
C GLU A 104 -12.67 13.13 -15.23
N MET A 105 -11.97 12.89 -14.11
CA MET A 105 -12.49 12.07 -13.02
C MET A 105 -13.72 12.68 -12.37
N LEU A 106 -13.75 14.03 -12.19
CA LEU A 106 -14.90 14.75 -11.66
C LEU A 106 -16.12 14.61 -12.57
N ASP A 107 -15.94 14.73 -13.88
CA ASP A 107 -17.02 14.57 -14.86
C ASP A 107 -17.59 13.14 -14.79
N VAL A 108 -16.73 12.12 -14.70
CA VAL A 108 -17.15 10.71 -14.63
C VAL A 108 -17.90 10.43 -13.33
N ILE A 109 -17.36 10.83 -12.16
CA ILE A 109 -17.98 10.52 -10.86
C ILE A 109 -19.30 11.27 -10.65
N ASN A 110 -19.42 12.48 -11.20
CA ASN A 110 -20.63 13.29 -11.13
C ASN A 110 -21.72 12.78 -12.08
N SER A 111 -21.35 12.18 -13.22
CA SER A 111 -22.31 11.60 -14.17
C SER A 111 -22.92 10.28 -13.69
N LYS A 112 -22.32 9.62 -12.68
CA LYS A 112 -22.71 8.30 -12.18
C LYS A 112 -22.87 8.32 -10.66
N PRO A 113 -24.08 8.55 -10.12
CA PRO A 113 -24.32 8.62 -8.68
C PRO A 113 -23.90 7.37 -7.88
N ASP A 114 -24.00 6.19 -8.50
CA ASP A 114 -23.66 4.90 -7.89
C ASP A 114 -22.13 4.60 -7.91
N LEU A 115 -21.33 5.49 -8.47
CA LEU A 115 -19.88 5.34 -8.55
C LEU A 115 -19.22 5.96 -7.33
N ASP A 116 -18.39 5.17 -6.63
CA ASP A 116 -17.69 5.63 -5.43
C ASP A 116 -16.24 6.07 -5.71
N CYS A 117 -15.64 5.55 -6.78
CA CYS A 117 -14.24 5.81 -7.10
C CYS A 117 -13.98 5.84 -8.60
N VAL A 118 -13.15 6.79 -9.03
CA VAL A 118 -12.55 6.79 -10.37
C VAL A 118 -11.03 6.63 -10.22
N THR A 119 -10.47 5.59 -10.81
CA THR A 119 -9.03 5.28 -10.74
C THR A 119 -8.39 5.45 -12.10
N ALA A 120 -7.32 6.23 -12.18
CA ALA A 120 -6.55 6.34 -13.41
C ALA A 120 -5.61 5.15 -13.59
N TYR A 121 -5.51 4.61 -14.81
CA TYR A 121 -4.51 3.63 -15.18
C TYR A 121 -3.63 4.14 -16.33
N GLN A 122 -2.35 3.74 -16.30
CA GLN A 122 -1.41 4.16 -17.32
C GLN A 122 -1.67 3.44 -18.63
N GLU A 123 -1.98 4.19 -19.69
CA GLU A 123 -2.05 3.65 -21.04
C GLU A 123 -0.63 3.36 -21.53
N LYS A 124 -0.34 2.08 -21.76
CA LYS A 124 0.89 1.49 -22.32
C LYS A 124 2.22 2.26 -22.13
N ARG A 125 2.98 1.92 -21.10
CA ARG A 125 4.44 2.13 -21.12
C ARG A 125 5.07 1.21 -22.17
N LYS A 126 6.03 1.73 -22.97
CA LYS A 126 6.98 0.91 -23.75
C LYS A 126 7.95 0.21 -22.76
N GLU A 127 7.47 -0.84 -22.11
CA GLU A 127 8.31 -1.66 -21.23
C GLU A 127 8.93 -2.80 -22.04
N GLY A 128 10.14 -3.21 -21.66
CA GLY A 128 10.78 -4.38 -22.27
C GLY A 128 9.90 -5.64 -22.08
N LYS A 129 9.83 -6.50 -23.10
CA LYS A 129 8.98 -7.72 -23.11
C LYS A 129 9.15 -8.61 -21.88
N ILE A 130 10.37 -8.73 -21.33
CA ILE A 130 10.69 -9.54 -20.14
C ILE A 130 10.03 -8.95 -18.88
N MET A 131 10.10 -7.62 -18.69
CA MET A 131 9.50 -6.94 -17.54
C MET A 131 7.96 -7.01 -17.59
N SER A 132 7.39 -6.85 -18.77
CA SER A 132 5.94 -6.99 -18.99
C SER A 132 5.45 -8.40 -18.68
N ALA A 133 6.18 -9.44 -19.14
CA ALA A 133 5.85 -10.84 -18.84
C ALA A 133 5.94 -11.14 -17.33
N PHE A 134 6.99 -10.61 -16.65
CA PHE A 134 7.15 -10.78 -15.20
C PHE A 134 6.00 -10.11 -14.41
N LYS A 135 5.62 -8.88 -14.78
CA LYS A 135 4.48 -8.19 -14.18
C LYS A 135 3.18 -8.95 -14.39
N SER A 136 2.92 -9.42 -15.61
CA SER A 136 1.73 -10.22 -15.94
C SER A 136 1.66 -11.50 -15.11
N LEU A 137 2.78 -12.23 -15.01
CA LEU A 137 2.88 -13.42 -14.18
C LEU A 137 2.64 -13.11 -12.69
N PHE A 138 3.24 -12.02 -12.20
CA PHE A 138 3.03 -11.56 -10.82
C PHE A 138 1.55 -11.28 -10.53
N TYR A 139 0.87 -10.49 -11.37
CA TYR A 139 -0.56 -10.20 -11.18
C TYR A 139 -1.43 -11.46 -11.28
N LYS A 140 -1.07 -12.41 -12.16
CA LYS A 140 -1.76 -13.69 -12.26
C LYS A 140 -1.61 -14.53 -10.98
N ILE A 141 -0.41 -14.55 -10.39
CA ILE A 141 -0.14 -15.28 -9.15
C ILE A 141 -0.85 -14.60 -7.98
N ILE A 142 -0.67 -13.28 -7.80
CA ILE A 142 -1.26 -12.58 -6.66
C ILE A 142 -2.79 -12.65 -6.69
N ASN A 143 -3.42 -12.52 -7.86
CA ASN A 143 -4.87 -12.64 -8.00
C ASN A 143 -5.40 -14.06 -7.77
N LYS A 144 -4.54 -15.09 -7.86
CA LYS A 144 -4.90 -16.47 -7.54
C LYS A 144 -4.78 -16.80 -6.06
N VAL A 145 -3.83 -16.14 -5.36
CA VAL A 145 -3.50 -16.45 -3.96
C VAL A 145 -4.00 -15.41 -2.97
N SER A 146 -4.41 -14.24 -3.43
CA SER A 146 -4.96 -13.15 -2.60
C SER A 146 -6.48 -13.22 -2.56
N ASP A 147 -7.04 -12.86 -1.43
CA ASP A 147 -8.49 -12.70 -1.23
C ASP A 147 -9.04 -11.46 -1.96
N VAL A 148 -8.14 -10.61 -2.50
CA VAL A 148 -8.44 -9.35 -3.17
C VAL A 148 -7.99 -9.39 -4.63
N LYS A 149 -8.82 -8.90 -5.55
CA LYS A 149 -8.48 -8.79 -6.97
C LYS A 149 -7.71 -7.49 -7.24
N PHE A 150 -6.47 -7.62 -7.65
CA PHE A 150 -5.63 -6.49 -8.07
C PHE A 150 -5.82 -6.22 -9.56
N VAL A 151 -6.19 -4.99 -9.91
CA VAL A 151 -6.27 -4.55 -11.31
C VAL A 151 -4.88 -4.18 -11.80
N ASN A 152 -4.48 -4.78 -12.92
CA ASN A 152 -3.19 -4.51 -13.54
C ASN A 152 -3.13 -3.05 -13.99
N ALA A 153 -1.97 -2.39 -13.78
CA ALA A 153 -1.70 -1.00 -14.15
C ALA A 153 -2.52 0.08 -13.40
N ALA A 154 -3.41 -0.28 -12.44
CA ALA A 154 -4.05 0.71 -11.59
C ALA A 154 -2.99 1.50 -10.82
N SER A 155 -3.03 2.85 -10.93
CA SER A 155 -2.16 3.74 -10.17
C SER A 155 -2.77 4.10 -8.82
N ASP A 156 -2.00 4.78 -7.96
CA ASP A 156 -2.55 5.37 -6.75
C ASP A 156 -3.43 6.58 -7.07
N PHE A 157 -3.30 7.17 -8.27
CA PHE A 157 -4.05 8.30 -8.76
C PHE A 157 -5.53 7.97 -8.91
N ARG A 158 -6.35 8.50 -8.00
CA ARG A 158 -7.78 8.21 -7.91
C ARG A 158 -8.57 9.32 -7.26
N LEU A 159 -9.82 9.42 -7.61
CA LEU A 159 -10.83 10.27 -7.00
C LEU A 159 -11.84 9.39 -6.27
N MET A 160 -12.09 9.66 -4.99
CA MET A 160 -12.93 8.85 -4.11
C MET A 160 -14.00 9.69 -3.46
N ARG A 161 -15.20 9.14 -3.26
CA ARG A 161 -16.20 9.74 -2.39
C ARG A 161 -15.83 9.55 -0.92
N ARG A 162 -16.35 10.41 -0.05
CA ARG A 162 -16.11 10.42 1.39
C ARG A 162 -16.37 9.06 2.05
N ASN A 163 -17.49 8.39 1.71
CA ASN A 163 -17.82 7.07 2.24
C ASN A 163 -16.69 6.02 2.03
N MET A 164 -16.07 6.01 0.85
CA MET A 164 -14.92 5.14 0.59
C MET A 164 -13.70 5.55 1.39
N VAL A 165 -13.42 6.85 1.51
CA VAL A 165 -12.30 7.36 2.32
C VAL A 165 -12.48 6.97 3.79
N ASP A 166 -13.67 7.14 4.35
CA ASP A 166 -13.98 6.79 5.74
C ASP A 166 -13.80 5.29 5.98
N ALA A 167 -14.21 4.44 5.04
CA ALA A 167 -13.95 2.99 5.11
C ALA A 167 -12.45 2.66 5.08
N ILE A 168 -11.64 3.35 4.26
CA ILE A 168 -10.19 3.18 4.19
C ILE A 168 -9.51 3.61 5.50
N LEU A 169 -10.01 4.64 6.16
CA LEU A 169 -9.46 5.15 7.41
C LEU A 169 -9.74 4.21 8.61
N GLN A 170 -10.79 3.38 8.55
CA GLN A 170 -11.03 2.33 9.55
C GLN A 170 -9.96 1.23 9.52
N MET A 171 -9.22 1.10 8.43
CA MET A 171 -8.13 0.12 8.32
C MET A 171 -6.84 0.71 8.89
N THR A 172 -6.50 0.34 10.11
CA THR A 172 -5.38 0.89 10.88
C THR A 172 -4.15 0.00 10.87
N GLU A 173 -3.97 -0.81 9.81
CA GLU A 173 -2.77 -1.65 9.69
C GLU A 173 -1.50 -0.80 9.63
N PHE A 174 -0.49 -1.19 10.43
CA PHE A 174 0.82 -0.53 10.42
C PHE A 174 1.56 -0.75 9.09
N HIS A 175 1.50 -1.97 8.55
CA HIS A 175 2.07 -2.32 7.25
C HIS A 175 1.03 -2.14 6.15
N ARG A 176 0.75 -0.89 5.82
CA ARG A 176 -0.22 -0.53 4.79
C ARG A 176 0.27 -0.90 3.39
N PHE A 177 -0.67 -1.31 2.57
CA PHE A 177 -0.48 -1.51 1.14
C PHE A 177 -1.72 -0.96 0.43
N SER A 178 -1.70 0.33 0.11
CA SER A 178 -2.87 1.08 -0.35
C SER A 178 -3.58 0.43 -1.52
N LYS A 179 -2.87 -0.12 -2.51
CA LYS A 179 -3.49 -0.83 -3.64
C LYS A 179 -4.35 -2.01 -3.21
N GLY A 180 -3.92 -2.73 -2.18
CA GLY A 180 -4.70 -3.82 -1.60
C GLY A 180 -5.91 -3.30 -0.82
N ILE A 181 -5.71 -2.28 0.01
CA ILE A 181 -6.76 -1.66 0.81
C ILE A 181 -7.87 -1.10 -0.09
N PHE A 182 -7.52 -0.36 -1.13
CA PHE A 182 -8.49 0.19 -2.09
C PHE A 182 -9.34 -0.88 -2.79
N SER A 183 -8.77 -2.04 -3.05
CA SER A 183 -9.51 -3.16 -3.64
C SER A 183 -10.31 -3.95 -2.59
N TYR A 184 -9.80 -4.01 -1.34
CA TYR A 184 -10.43 -4.75 -0.24
C TYR A 184 -11.74 -4.11 0.21
N VAL A 185 -11.83 -2.78 0.25
CA VAL A 185 -13.06 -2.08 0.64
C VAL A 185 -14.24 -2.32 -0.30
N GLY A 186 -14.01 -2.80 -1.53
CA GLY A 186 -15.05 -3.33 -2.42
C GLY A 186 -16.01 -2.32 -3.03
N PHE A 187 -15.70 -1.02 -2.99
CA PHE A 187 -16.52 0.05 -3.55
C PHE A 187 -16.55 0.04 -5.08
N ASN A 188 -17.62 0.57 -5.66
CA ASN A 188 -17.81 0.63 -7.10
C ASN A 188 -16.77 1.58 -7.74
N THR A 189 -15.87 1.00 -8.55
CA THR A 189 -14.71 1.73 -9.11
C THR A 189 -14.71 1.66 -10.63
N GLU A 190 -14.63 2.81 -11.28
CA GLU A 190 -14.40 2.93 -12.72
C GLU A 190 -12.94 3.27 -13.01
N TYR A 191 -12.44 2.76 -14.15
CA TYR A 191 -11.04 2.94 -14.55
C TYR A 191 -10.97 3.79 -15.81
N ILE A 192 -10.24 4.91 -15.77
CA ILE A 192 -10.00 5.77 -16.92
C ILE A 192 -8.52 5.72 -17.34
N PRO A 193 -8.20 5.72 -18.65
CA PRO A 193 -6.83 5.77 -19.11
C PRO A 193 -6.25 7.18 -18.95
N TYR A 194 -4.95 7.28 -18.61
CA TYR A 194 -4.23 8.54 -18.72
C TYR A 194 -2.85 8.35 -19.34
N ILE A 195 -2.39 9.40 -20.01
CA ILE A 195 -1.05 9.45 -20.60
C ILE A 195 -0.11 10.05 -19.55
N VAL A 196 0.93 9.28 -19.20
CA VAL A 196 1.97 9.74 -18.26
C VAL A 196 2.79 10.84 -18.93
N ALA A 197 2.87 12.01 -18.30
CA ALA A 197 3.79 13.05 -18.74
C ALA A 197 5.24 12.60 -18.56
N GLU A 198 6.14 13.03 -19.43
CA GLU A 198 7.56 12.79 -19.24
C GLU A 198 8.04 13.48 -17.96
N ARG A 199 8.88 12.80 -17.17
CA ARG A 199 9.45 13.39 -15.96
C ARG A 199 10.31 14.60 -16.33
N GLU A 200 10.02 15.75 -15.78
CA GLU A 200 10.88 16.92 -15.93
C GLU A 200 12.20 16.78 -15.16
N SER A 201 12.25 15.95 -14.10
CA SER A 201 13.47 15.67 -13.32
C SER A 201 13.38 14.32 -12.59
N GLY A 202 14.50 13.57 -12.54
CA GLY A 202 14.68 12.36 -11.76
C GLY A 202 14.68 11.05 -12.56
N GLU A 203 15.56 10.11 -12.18
CA GLU A 203 15.62 8.76 -12.74
C GLU A 203 14.68 7.80 -12.01
N SER A 204 14.14 6.80 -12.73
CA SER A 204 13.34 5.73 -12.14
C SER A 204 14.22 4.85 -11.24
N LYS A 205 14.11 5.00 -9.93
CA LYS A 205 14.92 4.27 -8.91
C LYS A 205 14.40 2.84 -8.60
N TRP A 206 13.52 2.25 -9.43
CA TRP A 206 12.94 0.95 -9.19
C TRP A 206 13.75 -0.19 -9.82
N GLY A 207 14.73 -0.72 -9.08
CA GLY A 207 15.43 -1.94 -9.46
C GLY A 207 14.60 -3.20 -9.15
N PHE A 208 14.94 -4.34 -9.80
CA PHE A 208 14.28 -5.65 -9.65
C PHE A 208 14.11 -6.08 -8.18
N ARG A 209 15.12 -5.85 -7.32
CA ARG A 209 15.04 -6.16 -5.89
C ARG A 209 13.94 -5.40 -5.15
N LYS A 210 13.74 -4.11 -5.47
CA LYS A 210 12.67 -3.29 -4.87
C LYS A 210 11.29 -3.77 -5.32
N LEU A 211 11.16 -4.10 -6.61
CA LEU A 211 9.90 -4.63 -7.17
C LEU A 211 9.54 -5.99 -6.53
N PHE A 212 10.52 -6.89 -6.37
CA PHE A 212 10.32 -8.18 -5.72
C PHE A 212 9.93 -8.01 -4.24
N LYS A 213 10.62 -7.13 -3.50
CA LYS A 213 10.28 -6.84 -2.11
C LYS A 213 8.86 -6.30 -1.98
N TYR A 214 8.48 -5.34 -2.82
CA TYR A 214 7.12 -4.78 -2.85
C TYR A 214 6.07 -5.84 -3.17
N ALA A 215 6.37 -6.74 -4.11
CA ALA A 215 5.52 -7.87 -4.44
C ALA A 215 5.32 -8.83 -3.26
N MET A 216 6.40 -9.17 -2.55
CA MET A 216 6.34 -10.04 -1.36
C MET A 216 5.59 -9.37 -0.20
N GLU A 217 5.75 -8.07 -0.01
CA GLU A 217 4.98 -7.32 0.98
C GLU A 217 3.47 -7.37 0.70
N GLY A 218 3.07 -7.20 -0.56
CA GLY A 218 1.67 -7.33 -0.98
C GLY A 218 1.10 -8.73 -0.74
N ILE A 219 1.84 -9.79 -1.13
CA ILE A 219 1.41 -11.18 -0.88
C ILE A 219 1.25 -11.47 0.61
N LEU A 220 2.24 -11.09 1.42
CA LEU A 220 2.22 -11.34 2.86
C LEU A 220 1.17 -10.50 3.62
N SER A 221 0.68 -9.41 3.04
CA SER A 221 -0.35 -8.56 3.66
C SER A 221 -1.77 -9.03 3.33
N PHE A 222 -2.01 -9.57 2.11
CA PHE A 222 -3.35 -9.90 1.63
C PHE A 222 -3.53 -11.37 1.26
N SER A 223 -2.64 -12.26 1.72
CA SER A 223 -2.74 -13.69 1.43
C SER A 223 -2.16 -14.54 2.56
N THR A 224 -2.87 -15.60 2.91
CA THR A 224 -2.38 -16.67 3.79
C THR A 224 -1.76 -17.83 3.00
N ALA A 225 -1.67 -17.72 1.66
CA ALA A 225 -1.15 -18.79 0.81
C ALA A 225 0.26 -19.26 1.17
N PRO A 226 1.24 -18.40 1.54
CA PRO A 226 2.55 -18.86 1.98
C PRO A 226 2.49 -19.77 3.23
N LEU A 227 1.58 -19.49 4.17
CA LEU A 227 1.35 -20.37 5.34
C LEU A 227 0.75 -21.70 4.92
N LYS A 228 -0.27 -21.68 4.05
CA LYS A 228 -0.89 -22.91 3.52
C LYS A 228 0.13 -23.76 2.78
N ILE A 229 0.98 -23.16 1.93
CA ILE A 229 2.06 -23.85 1.22
C ILE A 229 3.01 -24.52 2.21
N SER A 230 3.48 -23.81 3.24
CA SER A 230 4.32 -24.37 4.30
C SER A 230 3.66 -25.56 5.00
N THR A 231 2.36 -25.46 5.29
CA THR A 231 1.58 -26.55 5.89
C THR A 231 1.53 -27.78 4.97
N TYR A 232 1.25 -27.59 3.67
CA TYR A 232 1.21 -28.70 2.71
C TYR A 232 2.59 -29.35 2.53
N ILE A 233 3.67 -28.55 2.46
CA ILE A 233 5.04 -29.08 2.37
C ILE A 233 5.38 -29.90 3.62
N GLY A 234 5.07 -29.37 4.82
CA GLY A 234 5.30 -30.08 6.07
C GLY A 234 4.51 -31.37 6.18
N PHE A 235 3.21 -31.34 5.84
CA PHE A 235 2.36 -32.52 5.86
C PHE A 235 2.82 -33.60 4.88
N THR A 236 3.10 -33.26 3.62
CA THR A 236 3.57 -34.21 2.62
C THR A 236 4.94 -34.80 2.97
N SER A 237 5.88 -33.98 3.47
CA SER A 237 7.16 -34.44 3.95
C SER A 237 7.02 -35.42 5.13
N SER A 238 6.14 -35.12 6.09
CA SER A 238 5.84 -35.99 7.23
C SER A 238 5.24 -37.32 6.79
N LEU A 239 4.31 -37.31 5.84
CA LEU A 239 3.67 -38.52 5.32
C LEU A 239 4.69 -39.43 4.58
N ILE A 240 5.55 -38.82 3.73
CA ILE A 240 6.62 -39.56 3.04
C ILE A 240 7.59 -40.18 4.07
N SER A 241 7.97 -39.43 5.09
CA SER A 241 8.85 -39.91 6.16
C SER A 241 8.23 -41.07 6.94
N LEU A 242 6.92 -41.00 7.22
CA LEU A 242 6.18 -42.09 7.89
C LEU A 242 6.15 -43.37 7.04
N ILE A 243 5.84 -43.23 5.76
CA ILE A 243 5.84 -44.39 4.83
C ILE A 243 7.25 -45.01 4.76
N TYR A 244 8.29 -44.18 4.62
CA TYR A 244 9.66 -44.65 4.57
C TYR A 244 10.08 -45.34 5.88
N LEU A 245 9.67 -44.81 7.04
CA LEU A 245 9.87 -45.45 8.34
C LEU A 245 9.29 -46.88 8.36
N ILE A 246 8.04 -47.03 7.92
CA ILE A 246 7.37 -48.36 7.88
C ILE A 246 8.13 -49.31 6.97
N VAL A 247 8.54 -48.86 5.80
CA VAL A 247 9.33 -49.68 4.85
C VAL A 247 10.63 -50.15 5.48
N VAL A 248 11.39 -49.27 6.14
CA VAL A 248 12.67 -49.62 6.80
C VAL A 248 12.45 -50.64 7.94
N VAL A 249 11.40 -50.43 8.75
CA VAL A 249 11.04 -51.35 9.84
C VAL A 249 10.70 -52.75 9.30
N VAL A 250 9.84 -52.82 8.26
CA VAL A 250 9.48 -54.09 7.62
C VAL A 250 10.70 -54.79 6.99
N GLN A 251 11.54 -54.07 6.28
CA GLN A 251 12.78 -54.61 5.70
C GLN A 251 13.70 -55.21 6.79
N LYS A 252 13.85 -54.52 7.92
CA LYS A 252 14.68 -54.97 9.01
C LYS A 252 14.13 -56.20 9.70
N LEU A 253 12.81 -56.23 10.00
CA LEU A 253 12.21 -57.30 10.76
C LEU A 253 12.01 -58.59 9.95
N PHE A 254 11.58 -58.47 8.69
CA PHE A 254 11.17 -59.62 7.89
C PHE A 254 12.25 -60.12 6.91
N PHE A 255 13.15 -59.23 6.45
CA PHE A 255 14.14 -59.57 5.43
C PHE A 255 15.58 -59.53 5.93
N GLY A 256 15.84 -59.11 7.15
CA GLY A 256 17.15 -59.09 7.77
C GLY A 256 18.22 -58.24 7.02
N ILE A 257 17.80 -57.35 6.14
CA ILE A 257 18.67 -56.56 5.26
C ILE A 257 19.48 -55.58 6.10
N PRO A 258 20.86 -55.59 6.01
CA PRO A 258 21.66 -54.62 6.71
C PRO A 258 21.44 -53.24 6.10
N VAL A 259 20.94 -52.30 6.88
CA VAL A 259 20.74 -50.90 6.44
C VAL A 259 22.10 -50.20 6.45
N HIS A 260 22.78 -50.19 5.30
CA HIS A 260 23.95 -49.37 5.09
C HIS A 260 23.49 -47.97 4.66
N GLY A 261 23.89 -46.89 5.34
CA GLY A 261 23.36 -45.63 4.87
C GLY A 261 23.71 -44.38 5.66
N PHE A 262 24.92 -44.23 6.21
CA PHE A 262 25.30 -42.99 6.86
C PHE A 262 25.10 -41.76 5.95
N ALA A 263 25.55 -41.85 4.69
CA ALA A 263 25.41 -40.78 3.70
C ALA A 263 23.94 -40.49 3.40
N THR A 264 23.09 -41.52 3.22
CA THR A 264 21.65 -41.37 2.98
C THR A 264 20.93 -40.73 4.18
N LEU A 265 21.32 -41.17 5.41
CA LEU A 265 20.73 -40.59 6.63
C LEU A 265 21.13 -39.12 6.77
N ALA A 266 22.39 -38.76 6.52
CA ALA A 266 22.84 -37.37 6.55
C ALA A 266 22.11 -36.48 5.54
N VAL A 267 21.92 -36.96 4.30
CA VAL A 267 21.19 -36.21 3.27
C VAL A 267 19.70 -36.00 3.68
N ILE A 268 19.05 -37.04 4.20
CA ILE A 268 17.64 -36.96 4.63
C ILE A 268 17.49 -35.96 5.79
N ILE A 269 18.37 -36.03 6.78
CA ILE A 269 18.33 -35.10 7.93
C ILE A 269 18.54 -33.65 7.47
N LEU A 270 19.50 -33.38 6.60
CA LEU A 270 19.77 -32.05 6.08
C LEU A 270 18.61 -31.55 5.23
N PHE A 271 18.00 -32.39 4.40
CA PHE A 271 16.87 -32.03 3.56
C PHE A 271 15.62 -31.71 4.39
N VAL A 272 15.26 -32.58 5.33
CA VAL A 272 14.10 -32.38 6.22
C VAL A 272 14.34 -31.17 7.13
N GLY A 273 15.54 -31.04 7.71
CA GLY A 273 15.93 -29.88 8.50
C GLY A 273 15.85 -28.55 7.70
N GLY A 274 16.29 -28.58 6.43
CA GLY A 274 16.17 -27.43 5.52
C GLY A 274 14.70 -27.02 5.27
N ILE A 275 13.80 -28.00 5.01
CA ILE A 275 12.38 -27.76 4.87
C ILE A 275 11.78 -27.16 6.16
N GLN A 276 12.12 -27.73 7.32
CA GLN A 276 11.64 -27.23 8.62
C GLN A 276 12.04 -25.76 8.85
N LEU A 277 13.32 -25.42 8.61
CA LEU A 277 13.83 -24.05 8.73
C LEU A 277 13.14 -23.09 7.77
N PHE A 278 12.87 -23.54 6.54
CA PHE A 278 12.10 -22.74 5.56
C PHE A 278 10.68 -22.46 6.04
N CYS A 279 9.98 -23.49 6.48
CA CYS A 279 8.61 -23.34 7.02
C CYS A 279 8.56 -22.43 8.25
N LEU A 280 9.54 -22.60 9.16
CA LEU A 280 9.68 -21.74 10.33
C LEU A 280 9.95 -20.29 9.95
N GLY A 281 10.77 -20.05 8.93
CA GLY A 281 11.03 -18.72 8.37
C GLY A 281 9.78 -18.05 7.82
N VAL A 282 8.90 -18.80 7.13
CA VAL A 282 7.61 -18.28 6.66
C VAL A 282 6.73 -17.87 7.84
N VAL A 283 6.56 -18.75 8.84
CA VAL A 283 5.79 -18.45 10.05
C VAL A 283 6.37 -17.24 10.79
N GLY A 284 7.70 -17.16 10.91
CA GLY A 284 8.40 -16.04 11.53
C GLY A 284 8.10 -14.69 10.90
N ASN A 285 7.94 -14.63 9.56
CA ASN A 285 7.54 -13.39 8.87
C ASN A 285 6.14 -12.92 9.26
N TYR A 286 5.16 -13.83 9.41
CA TYR A 286 3.81 -13.49 9.86
C TYR A 286 3.81 -13.05 11.33
N ILE A 287 4.53 -13.76 12.20
CA ILE A 287 4.68 -13.37 13.61
C ILE A 287 5.32 -11.99 13.72
N ALA A 288 6.33 -11.68 12.92
CA ALA A 288 6.96 -10.37 12.91
C ALA A 288 5.97 -9.24 12.55
N LYS A 289 5.09 -9.45 11.56
CA LYS A 289 4.03 -8.49 11.21
C LYS A 289 3.02 -8.35 12.34
N MET A 290 2.55 -9.45 12.93
CA MET A 290 1.65 -9.44 14.09
C MET A 290 2.27 -8.70 15.27
N TYR A 291 3.54 -8.95 15.58
CA TYR A 291 4.26 -8.26 16.66
C TYR A 291 4.32 -6.74 16.47
N VAL A 292 4.56 -6.27 15.23
CA VAL A 292 4.55 -4.83 14.94
C VAL A 292 3.14 -4.26 15.11
N GLN A 293 2.11 -4.95 14.64
CA GLN A 293 0.72 -4.53 14.77
C GLN A 293 0.26 -4.47 16.24
N THR A 294 0.66 -5.46 17.05
CA THR A 294 0.31 -5.55 18.48
C THR A 294 0.90 -4.40 19.31
N LYS A 295 2.00 -3.79 18.84
CA LYS A 295 2.59 -2.62 19.52
C LYS A 295 1.73 -1.36 19.41
N ARG A 296 0.71 -1.32 18.55
CA ARG A 296 -0.19 -0.16 18.34
C ARG A 296 0.54 1.17 18.19
N ARG A 297 1.72 1.17 17.55
CA ARG A 297 2.46 2.39 17.28
C ARG A 297 1.70 3.23 16.26
N PRO A 298 1.69 4.57 16.40
CA PRO A 298 1.04 5.42 15.40
C PRO A 298 1.69 5.23 14.03
N ILE A 299 0.86 5.24 12.98
CA ILE A 299 1.28 5.07 11.58
C ILE A 299 2.24 6.19 11.17
N TYR A 300 2.05 7.39 11.68
CA TYR A 300 2.92 8.55 11.51
C TYR A 300 2.96 9.41 12.77
N ILE A 301 3.91 10.32 12.87
CA ILE A 301 4.02 11.32 13.92
C ILE A 301 4.22 12.68 13.25
N LEU A 302 3.30 13.61 13.48
CA LEU A 302 3.44 14.98 13.01
C LEU A 302 4.50 15.71 13.83
N ARG A 303 5.33 16.48 13.14
CA ARG A 303 6.22 17.49 13.73
C ARG A 303 5.58 18.88 13.64
N ASP A 304 5.02 19.20 12.47
CA ASP A 304 4.38 20.48 12.21
C ASP A 304 3.06 20.26 11.45
N TYR A 305 2.07 21.09 11.72
CA TYR A 305 0.79 21.13 11.05
C TYR A 305 0.40 22.57 10.74
N LEU A 306 0.08 22.87 9.50
CA LEU A 306 -0.39 24.18 9.05
C LEU A 306 -1.77 23.98 8.43
N ASP A 307 -2.81 24.54 9.06
CA ASP A 307 -4.18 24.59 8.56
C ASP A 307 -4.61 26.04 8.35
N SER A 308 -5.71 26.25 7.68
CA SER A 308 -6.41 27.52 7.55
C SER A 308 -6.87 28.08 8.90
N ASP A 309 -7.15 27.21 9.86
CA ASP A 309 -7.50 27.55 11.24
C ASP A 309 -6.29 27.28 12.16
N PRO A 310 -5.60 28.34 12.65
CA PRO A 310 -4.41 28.19 13.46
C PRO A 310 -4.65 27.52 14.83
N ASP A 311 -5.91 27.52 15.32
CA ASP A 311 -6.29 26.91 16.59
C ASP A 311 -6.64 25.42 16.45
N LYS A 312 -6.66 24.90 15.22
CA LYS A 312 -6.97 23.51 14.97
C LYS A 312 -5.78 22.61 15.29
N VAL A 313 -5.88 21.95 16.43
CA VAL A 313 -4.96 20.87 16.81
C VAL A 313 -5.14 19.68 15.82
N PRO A 314 -4.05 19.06 15.35
CA PRO A 314 -4.14 17.84 14.53
C PRO A 314 -5.06 16.82 15.20
N VAL A 315 -6.00 16.25 14.44
CA VAL A 315 -6.88 15.19 14.94
C VAL A 315 -5.97 14.06 15.44
N PRO A 316 -6.02 13.69 16.74
CA PRO A 316 -5.30 12.52 17.21
C PRO A 316 -5.78 11.32 16.40
N LEU A 317 -4.84 10.52 15.90
CA LEU A 317 -5.21 9.24 15.29
C LEU A 317 -5.99 8.43 16.32
N PRO A 318 -7.10 7.77 15.96
CA PRO A 318 -7.73 6.82 16.84
C PRO A 318 -6.64 5.82 17.25
N SER A 319 -6.26 5.84 18.50
CA SER A 319 -5.51 4.74 19.08
C SER A 319 -6.44 3.54 18.92
N GLY A 320 -5.98 2.41 18.37
CA GLY A 320 -6.85 1.24 18.15
C GLY A 320 -7.49 0.66 19.43
N ALA A 321 -7.53 1.43 20.51
CA ALA A 321 -8.26 1.20 21.75
C ALA A 321 -9.68 1.82 21.72
N ASP A 322 -9.90 2.89 20.94
CA ASP A 322 -11.16 3.66 21.04
C ASP A 322 -12.30 3.01 20.23
N THR A 323 -11.97 2.14 19.26
CA THR A 323 -12.98 1.46 18.42
C THR A 323 -13.68 0.27 19.11
N VAL A 324 -13.14 -0.23 20.24
CA VAL A 324 -13.75 -1.36 20.99
C VAL A 324 -14.51 -0.85 22.21
N ALA A 325 -14.09 0.24 22.84
CA ALA A 325 -14.77 0.80 24.02
C ALA A 325 -16.09 1.50 23.67
N ASP A 326 -16.19 2.14 22.48
CA ASP A 326 -17.41 2.84 22.04
C ASP A 326 -18.53 1.88 21.57
N ALA A 327 -18.22 0.63 21.30
CA ALA A 327 -19.21 -0.39 20.94
C ALA A 327 -19.90 -1.01 22.18
N GLU A 328 -19.19 -1.09 23.32
CA GLU A 328 -19.75 -1.67 24.56
C GLU A 328 -20.63 -0.70 25.36
N ILE A 329 -20.54 0.62 25.13
CA ILE A 329 -21.33 1.63 25.84
C ILE A 329 -22.74 1.87 25.23
N LYS A 330 -23.03 1.28 24.07
CA LYS A 330 -24.34 1.42 23.39
C LYS A 330 -25.29 0.23 23.58
N GLU A 331 -24.91 -0.77 24.37
CA GLU A 331 -25.75 -1.94 24.69
C GLU A 331 -26.16 -2.02 26.19
N GLU A 332 -26.00 -0.99 26.98
CA GLU A 332 -26.66 -0.77 28.26
C GLU A 332 -27.61 0.45 28.13
#